data_d6dd141662651a9dd2211657575f43e8
#
_entry.id   d6dd141662651a9dd2211657575f43e8
#
_cell.length_a   1.000
_cell.length_b   1.000
_cell.length_c   1.000
_cell.angle_alpha   90.00
_cell.angle_beta   90.00
_cell.angle_gamma   90.00
#
_symmetry.space_group_name_H-M   'P 1'
#
loop_
_entity.id
_entity.type
_entity.pdbx_description
1 polymer ?
#
loop_
_entity_poly.entity_id
_entity_poly.type
_entity_poly.pdbx_seq_one_letter_code
_entity_poly.pdbx_strand_id
1 'polypeptide(L)'
;AYSTCSQLGYMFFALGVGAYPAAIFHLMTHAFFKALLFLGAGSVIHGMDDEQDMRMMGGLFSKMKVTAVLMWIGSLALAGVPIFAGFYSKDIILESAFAAHTGLGLYAFWAGIAAALMTAFYSWRLLFLTFHGRTRADDHTFDHAHDPPPVMIAPLLVLALGAIFSGFLAKEYFVGHQMDEFWGSSILMLHNIIEDAHHAPAWVIALPLVVAVTGILGAFVMYILKPGWPAVFVARIRPLHTFVYNKWFFDELYDRICVRPSFVLGRGFWKSGDGAVIDG
;
A
#
# COMPACT_ATOMS: atom_id res chain seq x y z
N ALA A 1 -5.52 2.05 4.70
CA ALA A 1 -5.84 3.27 3.97
C ALA A 1 -4.59 3.92 3.36
N TYR A 2 -3.56 4.27 4.13
CA TYR A 2 -2.37 5.00 3.64
C TYR A 2 -1.60 4.28 2.53
N SER A 3 -1.55 2.94 2.54
CA SER A 3 -0.95 2.18 1.44
C SER A 3 -1.68 2.38 0.12
N THR A 4 -3.01 2.51 0.14
CA THR A 4 -3.80 2.87 -1.05
C THR A 4 -3.49 4.28 -1.52
N CYS A 5 -3.42 5.27 -0.60
CA CYS A 5 -3.03 6.64 -0.94
C CYS A 5 -1.65 6.68 -1.61
N SER A 6 -0.69 5.91 -1.10
CA SER A 6 0.64 5.80 -1.72
C SER A 6 0.58 5.23 -3.14
N GLN A 7 -0.20 4.15 -3.37
CA GLN A 7 -0.32 3.56 -4.71
C GLN A 7 -1.07 4.48 -5.69
N LEU A 8 -2.09 5.20 -5.22
CA LEU A 8 -2.71 6.25 -6.02
C LEU A 8 -1.70 7.36 -6.38
N GLY A 9 -0.79 7.71 -5.45
CA GLY A 9 0.31 8.63 -5.74
C GLY A 9 1.17 8.18 -6.92
N TYR A 10 1.49 6.87 -7.05
CA TYR A 10 2.16 6.34 -8.24
C TYR A 10 1.36 6.57 -9.51
N MET A 11 0.05 6.32 -9.47
CA MET A 11 -0.82 6.55 -10.63
C MET A 11 -0.88 8.03 -10.99
N PHE A 12 -0.98 8.92 -10.00
CA PHE A 12 -1.03 10.37 -10.25
C PHE A 12 0.26 10.90 -10.87
N PHE A 13 1.43 10.51 -10.39
CA PHE A 13 2.64 10.99 -11.06
C PHE A 13 2.87 10.34 -12.42
N ALA A 14 2.40 9.10 -12.64
CA ALA A 14 2.39 8.50 -13.97
C ALA A 14 1.52 9.31 -14.95
N LEU A 15 0.32 9.74 -14.52
CA LEU A 15 -0.51 10.66 -15.30
C LEU A 15 0.22 11.99 -15.54
N GLY A 16 0.91 12.52 -14.52
CA GLY A 16 1.65 13.78 -14.61
C GLY A 16 2.81 13.77 -15.60
N VAL A 17 3.41 12.61 -15.88
CA VAL A 17 4.46 12.45 -16.91
C VAL A 17 3.91 11.98 -18.26
N GLY A 18 2.58 11.83 -18.39
CA GLY A 18 1.94 11.40 -19.64
C GLY A 18 1.85 9.89 -19.84
N ALA A 19 2.23 9.07 -18.85
CA ALA A 19 2.16 7.62 -18.89
C ALA A 19 0.75 7.10 -18.52
N TYR A 20 -0.29 7.58 -19.22
CA TYR A 20 -1.69 7.26 -18.94
C TYR A 20 -1.98 5.75 -18.95
N PRO A 21 -1.52 4.98 -19.99
CA PRO A 21 -1.74 3.54 -20.01
C PRO A 21 -1.14 2.82 -18.81
N ALA A 22 0.05 3.22 -18.37
CA ALA A 22 0.71 2.64 -17.21
C ALA A 22 -0.05 2.92 -15.90
N ALA A 23 -0.60 4.13 -15.74
CA ALA A 23 -1.42 4.48 -14.59
C ALA A 23 -2.68 3.61 -14.49
N ILE A 24 -3.39 3.40 -15.61
CA ILE A 24 -4.62 2.59 -15.67
C ILE A 24 -4.27 1.11 -15.50
N PHE A 25 -3.17 0.65 -16.09
CA PHE A 25 -2.66 -0.71 -15.89
C PHE A 25 -2.38 -1.00 -14.42
N HIS A 26 -1.72 -0.06 -13.74
CA HIS A 26 -1.48 -0.20 -12.30
C HIS A 26 -2.77 -0.14 -11.48
N LEU A 27 -3.75 0.67 -11.86
CA LEU A 27 -5.07 0.70 -11.22
C LEU A 27 -5.74 -0.68 -11.26
N MET A 28 -5.72 -1.35 -12.41
CA MET A 28 -6.31 -2.68 -12.59
C MET A 28 -5.59 -3.73 -11.73
N THR A 29 -4.26 -3.82 -11.81
CA THR A 29 -3.49 -4.80 -11.02
C THR A 29 -3.58 -4.51 -9.52
N HIS A 30 -3.56 -3.22 -9.15
CA HIS A 30 -3.71 -2.74 -7.77
C HIS A 30 -5.06 -3.17 -7.17
N ALA A 31 -6.14 -3.16 -7.95
CA ALA A 31 -7.45 -3.58 -7.46
C ALA A 31 -7.40 -5.03 -6.93
N PHE A 32 -6.74 -5.96 -7.64
CA PHE A 32 -6.62 -7.35 -7.22
C PHE A 32 -5.81 -7.50 -5.93
N PHE A 33 -4.57 -7.07 -5.92
CA PHE A 33 -3.73 -7.30 -4.75
C PHE A 33 -4.13 -6.44 -3.54
N LYS A 34 -4.72 -5.27 -3.76
CA LYS A 34 -5.17 -4.45 -2.65
C LYS A 34 -6.43 -4.99 -2.00
N ALA A 35 -7.41 -5.41 -2.79
CA ALA A 35 -8.59 -6.07 -2.25
C ALA A 35 -8.21 -7.37 -1.53
N LEU A 36 -7.28 -8.17 -2.09
CA LEU A 36 -6.75 -9.36 -1.44
C LEU A 36 -6.16 -9.06 -0.05
N LEU A 37 -5.32 -8.03 0.06
CA LEU A 37 -4.69 -7.66 1.33
C LEU A 37 -5.70 -7.11 2.34
N PHE A 38 -6.69 -6.33 1.90
CA PHE A 38 -7.69 -5.78 2.80
C PHE A 38 -8.68 -6.83 3.30
N LEU A 39 -9.20 -7.66 2.41
CA LEU A 39 -10.11 -8.75 2.81
C LEU A 39 -9.34 -9.83 3.60
N GLY A 40 -8.07 -10.08 3.26
CA GLY A 40 -7.20 -10.97 4.05
C GLY A 40 -6.94 -10.44 5.46
N ALA A 41 -6.75 -9.14 5.63
CA ALA A 41 -6.67 -8.53 6.96
C ALA A 41 -7.99 -8.69 7.72
N GLY A 42 -9.14 -8.50 7.06
CA GLY A 42 -10.47 -8.80 7.64
C GLY A 42 -10.61 -10.25 8.07
N SER A 43 -10.05 -11.19 7.30
CA SER A 43 -10.00 -12.61 7.65
C SER A 43 -9.19 -12.88 8.91
N VAL A 44 -8.05 -12.19 9.09
CA VAL A 44 -7.25 -12.29 10.32
C VAL A 44 -8.02 -11.73 11.52
N ILE A 45 -8.61 -10.55 11.37
CA ILE A 45 -9.41 -9.90 12.42
C ILE A 45 -10.57 -10.81 12.86
N HIS A 46 -11.30 -11.39 11.91
CA HIS A 46 -12.38 -12.34 12.18
C HIS A 46 -11.90 -13.59 12.93
N GLY A 47 -10.75 -14.16 12.51
CA GLY A 47 -10.17 -15.35 13.15
C GLY A 47 -9.49 -15.08 14.50
N MET A 48 -9.38 -13.83 14.93
CA MET A 48 -8.74 -13.37 16.16
C MET A 48 -9.70 -12.62 17.09
N ASP A 49 -10.99 -12.95 17.08
CA ASP A 49 -12.03 -12.33 17.94
C ASP A 49 -12.01 -10.80 17.86
N ASP A 50 -11.99 -10.25 16.64
CA ASP A 50 -11.97 -8.82 16.32
C ASP A 50 -10.70 -8.06 16.78
N GLU A 51 -9.60 -8.75 17.14
CA GLU A 51 -8.32 -8.09 17.42
C GLU A 51 -7.73 -7.48 16.13
N GLN A 52 -7.42 -6.19 16.17
CA GLN A 52 -6.86 -5.43 15.04
C GLN A 52 -5.39 -5.07 15.23
N ASP A 53 -4.89 -5.11 16.46
CA ASP A 53 -3.51 -4.71 16.74
C ASP A 53 -2.54 -5.85 16.50
N MET A 54 -1.74 -5.75 15.43
CA MET A 54 -0.72 -6.77 15.12
C MET A 54 0.33 -6.94 16.24
N ARG A 55 0.41 -6.01 17.21
CA ARG A 55 1.29 -6.16 18.38
C ARG A 55 0.76 -7.21 19.36
N MET A 56 -0.54 -7.51 19.30
CA MET A 56 -1.21 -8.55 20.07
C MET A 56 -1.37 -9.85 19.28
N MET A 57 -0.74 -9.97 18.10
CA MET A 57 -0.76 -11.17 17.25
C MET A 57 0.61 -11.89 17.27
N GLY A 58 0.81 -12.85 16.39
CA GLY A 58 2.07 -13.56 16.17
C GLY A 58 1.88 -15.06 16.09
N GLY A 59 2.69 -15.75 15.27
CA GLY A 59 2.65 -17.19 15.12
C GLY A 59 1.40 -17.76 14.45
N LEU A 60 0.54 -16.89 13.87
CA LEU A 60 -0.75 -17.29 13.29
C LEU A 60 -0.61 -18.18 12.05
N PHE A 61 0.56 -18.32 11.47
CA PHE A 61 0.78 -19.24 10.33
C PHE A 61 0.35 -20.67 10.65
N SER A 62 0.51 -21.12 11.88
CA SER A 62 0.12 -22.48 12.32
C SER A 62 -1.40 -22.68 12.35
N LYS A 63 -2.16 -21.64 12.63
CA LYS A 63 -3.62 -21.64 12.80
C LYS A 63 -4.37 -21.23 11.53
N MET A 64 -3.84 -20.26 10.77
CA MET A 64 -4.47 -19.62 9.62
C MET A 64 -3.61 -19.76 8.36
N LYS A 65 -3.38 -20.98 7.92
CA LYS A 65 -2.44 -21.29 6.82
C LYS A 65 -2.90 -20.72 5.48
N VAL A 66 -4.19 -20.83 5.16
CA VAL A 66 -4.75 -20.37 3.89
C VAL A 66 -4.67 -18.84 3.82
N THR A 67 -5.16 -18.17 4.85
CA THR A 67 -5.11 -16.70 4.95
C THR A 67 -3.66 -16.20 4.89
N ALA A 68 -2.73 -16.86 5.59
CA ALA A 68 -1.32 -16.49 5.57
C ALA A 68 -0.71 -16.55 4.16
N VAL A 69 -0.95 -17.63 3.42
CA VAL A 69 -0.45 -17.78 2.04
C VAL A 69 -1.05 -16.71 1.12
N LEU A 70 -2.34 -16.44 1.24
CA LEU A 70 -3.02 -15.41 0.45
C LEU A 70 -2.47 -14.00 0.75
N MET A 71 -2.19 -13.70 2.02
CA MET A 71 -1.56 -12.45 2.43
C MET A 71 -0.10 -12.34 1.93
N TRP A 72 0.62 -13.45 1.86
CA TRP A 72 1.95 -13.49 1.23
C TRP A 72 1.86 -13.15 -0.26
N ILE A 73 0.94 -13.77 -1.00
CA ILE A 73 0.72 -13.47 -2.44
C ILE A 73 0.44 -11.98 -2.65
N GLY A 74 -0.50 -11.42 -1.89
CA GLY A 74 -0.82 -9.99 -1.97
C GLY A 74 0.36 -9.07 -1.65
N SER A 75 1.17 -9.43 -0.65
CA SER A 75 2.35 -8.66 -0.24
C SER A 75 3.49 -8.75 -1.25
N LEU A 76 3.71 -9.91 -1.89
CA LEU A 76 4.67 -10.08 -2.99
C LEU A 76 4.25 -9.25 -4.20
N ALA A 77 2.96 -9.27 -4.55
CA ALA A 77 2.42 -8.44 -5.62
C ALA A 77 2.58 -6.93 -5.31
N LEU A 78 2.26 -6.50 -4.10
CA LEU A 78 2.42 -5.11 -3.66
C LEU A 78 3.89 -4.65 -3.67
N ALA A 79 4.81 -5.51 -3.25
CA ALA A 79 6.24 -5.24 -3.27
C ALA A 79 6.81 -5.11 -4.70
N GLY A 80 6.13 -5.68 -5.70
CA GLY A 80 6.61 -5.72 -7.08
C GLY A 80 7.67 -6.81 -7.30
N VAL A 81 7.47 -7.97 -6.69
CA VAL A 81 8.34 -9.13 -6.93
C VAL A 81 7.99 -9.74 -8.30
N PRO A 82 9.01 -10.15 -9.11
CA PRO A 82 8.76 -10.80 -10.41
C PRO A 82 7.72 -11.91 -10.34
N ILE A 83 6.99 -12.13 -11.43
CA ILE A 83 5.85 -13.05 -11.59
C ILE A 83 4.52 -12.42 -11.14
N PHE A 84 4.50 -11.62 -10.07
CA PHE A 84 3.29 -11.00 -9.55
C PHE A 84 2.90 -9.74 -10.33
N ALA A 85 1.61 -9.44 -10.36
CA ALA A 85 1.04 -8.38 -11.18
C ALA A 85 1.64 -6.97 -10.91
N GLY A 86 2.00 -6.68 -9.67
CA GLY A 86 2.59 -5.39 -9.29
C GLY A 86 3.97 -5.13 -9.90
N PHE A 87 4.75 -6.16 -10.20
CA PHE A 87 6.02 -6.04 -10.91
C PHE A 87 5.83 -5.38 -12.29
N TYR A 88 4.93 -5.93 -13.10
CA TYR A 88 4.70 -5.43 -14.45
C TYR A 88 4.12 -4.01 -14.50
N SER A 89 3.29 -3.64 -13.55
CA SER A 89 2.57 -2.38 -13.58
C SER A 89 3.24 -1.23 -12.83
N LYS A 90 3.95 -1.52 -11.73
CA LYS A 90 4.64 -0.47 -10.95
C LYS A 90 5.96 -0.06 -11.59
N ASP A 91 6.71 -1.02 -12.13
CA ASP A 91 8.03 -0.75 -12.65
C ASP A 91 7.97 0.13 -13.90
N ILE A 92 7.01 -0.10 -14.81
CA ILE A 92 6.81 0.76 -15.99
C ILE A 92 6.44 2.20 -15.60
N ILE A 93 5.76 2.43 -14.46
CA ILE A 93 5.49 3.78 -13.94
C ILE A 93 6.79 4.48 -13.53
N LEU A 94 7.68 3.78 -12.83
CA LEU A 94 8.96 4.32 -12.40
C LEU A 94 9.89 4.59 -13.59
N GLU A 95 9.94 3.66 -14.54
CA GLU A 95 10.68 3.80 -15.78
C GLU A 95 10.19 5.01 -16.59
N SER A 96 8.86 5.20 -16.72
CA SER A 96 8.26 6.35 -17.38
C SER A 96 8.59 7.68 -16.68
N ALA A 97 8.58 7.70 -15.34
CA ALA A 97 8.95 8.89 -14.59
C ALA A 97 10.41 9.28 -14.82
N PHE A 98 11.31 8.30 -14.92
CA PHE A 98 12.72 8.53 -15.27
C PHE A 98 12.86 9.00 -16.73
N ALA A 99 12.18 8.34 -17.68
CA ALA A 99 12.24 8.62 -19.11
C ALA A 99 11.65 9.99 -19.50
N ALA A 100 10.87 10.62 -18.61
CA ALA A 100 10.32 11.95 -18.85
C ALA A 100 11.40 13.06 -18.96
N HIS A 101 12.62 12.80 -18.53
CA HIS A 101 13.79 13.73 -18.59
C HIS A 101 13.50 15.14 -18.05
N THR A 102 12.53 15.26 -17.14
CA THR A 102 12.19 16.53 -16.47
C THR A 102 12.60 16.50 -15.00
N GLY A 103 12.83 17.67 -14.40
CA GLY A 103 13.14 17.75 -12.97
C GLY A 103 12.04 17.17 -12.08
N LEU A 104 10.76 17.35 -12.45
CA LEU A 104 9.62 16.75 -11.75
C LEU A 104 9.54 15.23 -11.96
N GLY A 105 9.83 14.73 -13.17
CA GLY A 105 9.89 13.30 -13.45
C GLY A 105 10.98 12.62 -12.63
N LEU A 106 12.18 13.22 -12.56
CA LEU A 106 13.28 12.69 -11.75
C LEU A 106 12.97 12.72 -10.24
N TYR A 107 12.32 13.78 -9.76
CA TYR A 107 11.82 13.85 -8.38
C TYR A 107 10.80 12.73 -8.11
N ALA A 108 9.84 12.53 -9.00
CA ALA A 108 8.81 11.47 -8.89
C ALA A 108 9.45 10.08 -8.89
N PHE A 109 10.45 9.85 -9.75
CA PHE A 109 11.21 8.60 -9.78
C PHE A 109 11.84 8.30 -8.42
N TRP A 110 12.64 9.22 -7.86
CA TRP A 110 13.32 8.99 -6.59
C TRP A 110 12.35 8.89 -5.40
N ALA A 111 11.29 9.70 -5.39
CA ALA A 111 10.23 9.59 -4.39
C ALA A 111 9.51 8.24 -4.49
N GLY A 112 9.26 7.75 -5.71
CA GLY A 112 8.69 6.44 -5.99
C GLY A 112 9.62 5.30 -5.52
N ILE A 113 10.92 5.36 -5.79
CA ILE A 113 11.90 4.37 -5.31
C ILE A 113 11.95 4.34 -3.77
N ALA A 114 11.97 5.50 -3.11
CA ALA A 114 11.93 5.56 -1.66
C ALA A 114 10.61 4.96 -1.10
N ALA A 115 9.49 5.26 -1.74
CA ALA A 115 8.19 4.68 -1.38
C ALA A 115 8.14 3.17 -1.62
N ALA A 116 8.79 2.64 -2.68
CA ALA A 116 8.89 1.20 -2.94
C ALA A 116 9.64 0.47 -1.83
N LEU A 117 10.79 1.02 -1.39
CA LEU A 117 11.56 0.49 -0.25
C LEU A 117 10.70 0.44 1.03
N MET A 118 10.04 1.55 1.36
CA MET A 118 9.18 1.63 2.55
C MET A 118 7.97 0.69 2.44
N THR A 119 7.39 0.54 1.24
CA THR A 119 6.27 -0.36 0.97
C THR A 119 6.64 -1.81 1.23
N ALA A 120 7.76 -2.26 0.68
CA ALA A 120 8.28 -3.60 0.94
C ALA A 120 8.53 -3.82 2.43
N PHE A 121 9.18 -2.86 3.10
CA PHE A 121 9.47 -2.95 4.52
C PHE A 121 8.22 -3.07 5.40
N TYR A 122 7.22 -2.17 5.25
CA TYR A 122 6.03 -2.21 6.12
C TYR A 122 5.12 -3.41 5.83
N SER A 123 5.02 -3.84 4.58
CA SER A 123 4.21 -5.01 4.21
C SER A 123 4.77 -6.28 4.85
N TRP A 124 6.08 -6.46 4.81
CA TRP A 124 6.72 -7.60 5.44
C TRP A 124 6.81 -7.48 6.97
N ARG A 125 6.90 -6.27 7.51
CA ARG A 125 6.69 -6.05 8.95
C ARG A 125 5.31 -6.57 9.39
N LEU A 126 4.25 -6.27 8.64
CA LEU A 126 2.91 -6.79 8.92
C LEU A 126 2.89 -8.32 8.90
N LEU A 127 3.41 -8.95 7.84
CA LEU A 127 3.44 -10.41 7.72
C LEU A 127 4.22 -11.08 8.86
N PHE A 128 5.40 -10.55 9.20
CA PHE A 128 6.23 -11.11 10.25
C PHE A 128 5.61 -10.96 11.63
N LEU A 129 5.01 -9.82 11.93
CA LEU A 129 4.37 -9.60 13.22
C LEU A 129 3.05 -10.38 13.38
N THR A 130 2.31 -10.63 12.30
CA THR A 130 1.03 -11.32 12.35
C THR A 130 1.21 -12.83 12.29
N PHE A 131 1.94 -13.33 11.30
CA PHE A 131 1.97 -14.77 11.00
C PHE A 131 3.18 -15.50 11.54
N HIS A 132 4.27 -14.79 11.83
CA HIS A 132 5.53 -15.40 12.25
C HIS A 132 5.96 -14.97 13.66
N GLY A 133 7.06 -15.56 14.13
CA GLY A 133 7.60 -15.30 15.45
C GLY A 133 6.77 -15.90 16.58
N ARG A 134 6.99 -15.42 17.81
CA ARG A 134 6.24 -15.88 18.99
C ARG A 134 4.88 -15.21 19.04
N THR A 135 3.87 -15.93 19.50
CA THR A 135 2.57 -15.34 19.80
C THR A 135 2.69 -14.30 20.93
N ARG A 136 1.90 -13.24 20.81
CA ARG A 136 1.73 -12.19 21.81
C ARG A 136 0.26 -12.01 22.17
N ALA A 137 -0.62 -12.80 21.53
CA ALA A 137 -2.00 -12.94 21.91
C ALA A 137 -2.12 -13.69 23.25
N ASP A 138 -3.23 -13.52 23.93
CA ASP A 138 -3.59 -14.38 25.05
C ASP A 138 -3.88 -15.81 24.57
N ASP A 139 -3.71 -16.78 25.46
CA ASP A 139 -3.83 -18.20 25.12
C ASP A 139 -5.23 -18.54 24.60
N HIS A 140 -6.29 -17.93 25.14
CA HIS A 140 -7.67 -18.17 24.72
C HIS A 140 -7.87 -17.74 23.26
N THR A 141 -7.56 -16.51 22.91
CA THR A 141 -7.71 -15.96 21.54
C THR A 141 -6.83 -16.72 20.56
N PHE A 142 -5.58 -17.06 20.93
CA PHE A 142 -4.69 -17.80 20.04
C PHE A 142 -5.18 -19.22 19.78
N ASP A 143 -5.70 -19.93 20.80
CA ASP A 143 -6.15 -21.31 20.65
C ASP A 143 -7.42 -21.42 19.80
N HIS A 144 -8.29 -20.40 19.83
CA HIS A 144 -9.49 -20.34 19.01
C HIS A 144 -9.22 -19.76 17.61
N ALA A 145 -8.05 -19.22 17.33
CA ALA A 145 -7.70 -18.69 16.02
C ALA A 145 -7.81 -19.75 14.92
N HIS A 146 -8.51 -19.43 13.83
CA HIS A 146 -8.77 -20.34 12.72
C HIS A 146 -8.92 -19.58 11.39
N ASP A 147 -8.70 -20.28 10.27
CA ASP A 147 -9.02 -19.73 8.95
C ASP A 147 -10.53 -19.44 8.84
N PRO A 148 -10.93 -18.34 8.17
CA PRO A 148 -12.34 -17.99 8.02
C PRO A 148 -13.10 -19.03 7.18
N PRO A 149 -14.47 -19.00 7.21
CA PRO A 149 -15.29 -19.96 6.47
C PRO A 149 -15.05 -19.84 4.94
N PRO A 150 -15.34 -20.90 4.16
CA PRO A 150 -15.08 -20.95 2.71
C PRO A 150 -15.71 -19.80 1.93
N VAL A 151 -16.83 -19.24 2.39
CA VAL A 151 -17.50 -18.09 1.76
C VAL A 151 -16.63 -16.83 1.78
N MET A 152 -15.74 -16.67 2.76
CA MET A 152 -14.76 -15.58 2.82
C MET A 152 -13.49 -15.92 2.05
N ILE A 153 -13.09 -17.20 2.04
CA ILE A 153 -11.86 -17.63 1.33
C ILE A 153 -12.04 -17.59 -0.19
N ALA A 154 -13.21 -17.94 -0.71
CA ALA A 154 -13.44 -18.02 -2.15
C ALA A 154 -13.15 -16.71 -2.92
N PRO A 155 -13.63 -15.53 -2.48
CA PRO A 155 -13.25 -14.26 -3.10
C PRO A 155 -11.74 -13.99 -3.02
N LEU A 156 -11.09 -14.34 -1.92
CA LEU A 156 -9.66 -14.14 -1.73
C LEU A 156 -8.85 -14.97 -2.74
N LEU A 157 -9.27 -16.20 -3.03
CA LEU A 157 -8.63 -17.05 -4.05
C LEU A 157 -8.72 -16.43 -5.45
N VAL A 158 -9.90 -15.91 -5.83
CA VAL A 158 -10.08 -15.21 -7.10
C VAL A 158 -9.17 -13.98 -7.19
N LEU A 159 -9.11 -13.18 -6.13
CA LEU A 159 -8.24 -12.01 -6.06
C LEU A 159 -6.75 -12.39 -6.10
N ALA A 160 -6.38 -13.51 -5.48
CA ALA A 160 -5.01 -14.01 -5.52
C ALA A 160 -4.60 -14.45 -6.95
N LEU A 161 -5.49 -15.12 -7.68
CA LEU A 161 -5.25 -15.42 -9.10
C LEU A 161 -5.05 -14.14 -9.91
N GLY A 162 -5.88 -13.11 -9.70
CA GLY A 162 -5.69 -11.80 -10.32
C GLY A 162 -4.36 -11.15 -9.92
N ALA A 163 -3.97 -11.21 -8.64
CA ALA A 163 -2.72 -10.66 -8.14
C ALA A 163 -1.46 -11.37 -8.71
N ILE A 164 -1.59 -12.63 -9.13
CA ILE A 164 -0.50 -13.37 -9.80
C ILE A 164 -0.51 -13.08 -11.30
N PHE A 165 -1.63 -13.29 -11.97
CA PHE A 165 -1.67 -13.43 -13.44
C PHE A 165 -2.05 -12.17 -14.18
N SER A 166 -2.81 -11.22 -13.60
CA SER A 166 -3.35 -10.08 -14.35
C SER A 166 -2.25 -9.19 -14.95
N GLY A 167 -1.11 -9.04 -14.28
CA GLY A 167 0.01 -8.26 -14.79
C GLY A 167 0.60 -8.87 -16.05
N PHE A 168 0.89 -10.16 -16.04
CA PHE A 168 1.43 -10.88 -17.19
C PHE A 168 0.45 -10.91 -18.38
N LEU A 169 -0.82 -11.23 -18.11
CA LEU A 169 -1.83 -11.37 -19.16
C LEU A 169 -2.20 -10.05 -19.83
N ALA A 170 -2.22 -8.96 -19.08
CA ALA A 170 -2.67 -7.67 -19.59
C ALA A 170 -1.54 -6.74 -20.06
N LYS A 171 -0.27 -7.04 -19.72
CA LYS A 171 0.87 -6.20 -20.06
C LYS A 171 0.91 -5.81 -21.54
N GLU A 172 0.76 -6.77 -22.45
CA GLU A 172 0.89 -6.52 -23.89
C GLU A 172 -0.20 -5.58 -24.44
N TYR A 173 -1.41 -5.65 -23.86
CA TYR A 173 -2.52 -4.80 -24.25
C TYR A 173 -2.44 -3.39 -23.67
N PHE A 174 -1.96 -3.26 -22.43
CA PHE A 174 -1.96 -1.95 -21.75
C PHE A 174 -0.74 -1.12 -22.07
N VAL A 175 0.44 -1.73 -22.11
CA VAL A 175 1.74 -1.02 -22.19
C VAL A 175 2.74 -1.70 -23.12
N GLY A 176 2.35 -2.78 -23.82
CA GLY A 176 3.19 -3.51 -24.76
C GLY A 176 2.85 -3.22 -26.21
N HIS A 177 3.19 -4.15 -27.12
CA HIS A 177 3.06 -3.95 -28.56
C HIS A 177 1.62 -3.81 -29.07
N GLN A 178 0.62 -4.29 -28.32
CA GLN A 178 -0.81 -4.17 -28.67
C GLN A 178 -1.49 -2.94 -28.06
N MET A 179 -0.71 -2.05 -27.45
CA MET A 179 -1.20 -0.86 -26.74
C MET A 179 -2.01 0.06 -27.65
N ASP A 180 -1.52 0.37 -28.83
CA ASP A 180 -2.16 1.30 -29.77
C ASP A 180 -3.49 0.75 -30.30
N GLU A 181 -3.56 -0.56 -30.58
CA GLU A 181 -4.78 -1.24 -31.01
C GLU A 181 -5.81 -1.29 -29.86
N PHE A 182 -5.36 -1.60 -28.66
CA PHE A 182 -6.24 -1.70 -27.47
C PHE A 182 -6.85 -0.36 -27.07
N TRP A 183 -6.03 0.69 -27.00
CA TRP A 183 -6.50 2.00 -26.57
C TRP A 183 -7.17 2.78 -27.71
N GLY A 184 -6.76 2.60 -28.95
CA GLY A 184 -7.30 3.29 -30.12
C GLY A 184 -7.32 4.81 -29.90
N SER A 185 -8.51 5.41 -29.99
CA SER A 185 -8.72 6.85 -29.72
C SER A 185 -9.13 7.20 -28.27
N SER A 186 -9.15 6.22 -27.37
CA SER A 186 -9.62 6.43 -25.97
C SER A 186 -8.62 7.22 -25.13
N ILE A 187 -7.34 7.17 -25.48
CA ILE A 187 -6.27 7.92 -24.82
C ILE A 187 -5.51 8.71 -25.87
N LEU A 188 -5.47 10.04 -25.69
CA LEU A 188 -4.63 10.91 -26.52
C LEU A 188 -3.24 11.03 -25.87
N MET A 189 -2.24 10.42 -26.50
CA MET A 189 -0.84 10.58 -26.13
C MET A 189 -0.16 11.51 -27.13
N LEU A 190 0.30 12.67 -26.65
CA LEU A 190 1.08 13.60 -27.47
C LEU A 190 2.51 13.10 -27.72
N HIS A 191 3.02 12.30 -26.81
CA HIS A 191 4.33 11.65 -26.86
C HIS A 191 4.21 10.27 -26.19
N ASN A 192 4.81 9.24 -26.81
CA ASN A 192 4.76 7.88 -26.29
C ASN A 192 5.88 7.65 -25.27
N ILE A 193 5.66 8.14 -24.05
CA ILE A 193 6.62 7.99 -22.94
C ILE A 193 6.82 6.52 -22.51
N ILE A 194 5.89 5.63 -22.85
CA ILE A 194 6.00 4.20 -22.55
C ILE A 194 7.10 3.55 -23.41
N GLU A 195 7.23 3.97 -24.66
CA GLU A 195 8.29 3.48 -25.55
C GLU A 195 9.67 3.94 -25.05
N ASP A 196 9.78 5.20 -24.63
CA ASP A 196 11.03 5.71 -24.02
C ASP A 196 11.37 4.97 -22.73
N ALA A 197 10.37 4.60 -21.94
CA ALA A 197 10.56 3.85 -20.70
C ALA A 197 11.13 2.44 -20.97
N HIS A 198 10.74 1.78 -22.05
CA HIS A 198 11.30 0.48 -22.43
C HIS A 198 12.81 0.54 -22.80
N HIS A 199 13.30 1.72 -23.11
CA HIS A 199 14.73 1.96 -23.38
C HIS A 199 15.50 2.51 -22.15
N ALA A 200 14.89 2.47 -20.96
CA ALA A 200 15.54 2.92 -19.74
C ALA A 200 16.82 2.13 -19.44
N PRO A 201 17.84 2.76 -18.83
CA PRO A 201 19.07 2.08 -18.44
C PRO A 201 18.83 0.89 -17.52
N ALA A 202 19.61 -0.18 -17.66
CA ALA A 202 19.45 -1.42 -16.89
C ALA A 202 19.40 -1.22 -15.36
N TRP A 203 20.11 -0.22 -14.82
CA TRP A 203 20.06 0.08 -13.39
C TRP A 203 18.69 0.67 -12.96
N VAL A 204 18.02 1.42 -13.83
CA VAL A 204 16.66 1.96 -13.57
C VAL A 204 15.66 0.81 -13.48
N ILE A 205 15.74 -0.14 -14.43
CA ILE A 205 14.89 -1.33 -14.46
C ILE A 205 15.13 -2.24 -13.24
N ALA A 206 16.38 -2.40 -12.82
CA ALA A 206 16.73 -3.27 -11.70
C ALA A 206 16.45 -2.66 -10.32
N LEU A 207 16.47 -1.33 -10.20
CA LEU A 207 16.44 -0.62 -8.92
C LEU A 207 15.16 -0.89 -8.11
N PRO A 208 13.94 -0.93 -8.68
CA PRO A 208 12.71 -1.26 -7.95
C PRO A 208 12.79 -2.63 -7.27
N LEU A 209 13.31 -3.63 -7.96
CA LEU A 209 13.49 -4.98 -7.40
C LEU A 209 14.54 -4.97 -6.28
N VAL A 210 15.67 -4.30 -6.46
CA VAL A 210 16.73 -4.20 -5.44
C VAL A 210 16.20 -3.57 -4.16
N VAL A 211 15.46 -2.46 -4.25
CA VAL A 211 14.91 -1.81 -3.06
C VAL A 211 13.78 -2.63 -2.42
N ALA A 212 12.97 -3.36 -3.21
CA ALA A 212 11.97 -4.27 -2.68
C ALA A 212 12.61 -5.39 -1.86
N VAL A 213 13.62 -6.06 -2.40
CA VAL A 213 14.37 -7.11 -1.68
C VAL A 213 15.04 -6.53 -0.43
N THR A 214 15.65 -5.35 -0.52
CA THR A 214 16.27 -4.67 0.63
C THR A 214 15.25 -4.37 1.73
N GLY A 215 14.07 -3.90 1.36
CA GLY A 215 12.98 -3.64 2.31
C GLY A 215 12.50 -4.90 3.02
N ILE A 216 12.32 -5.99 2.26
CA ILE A 216 11.95 -7.31 2.78
C ILE A 216 12.99 -7.84 3.77
N LEU A 217 14.26 -7.85 3.36
CA LEU A 217 15.36 -8.30 4.21
C LEU A 217 15.53 -7.42 5.45
N GLY A 218 15.38 -6.11 5.31
CA GLY A 218 15.38 -5.18 6.43
C GLY A 218 14.29 -5.50 7.46
N ALA A 219 13.07 -5.76 6.99
CA ALA A 219 11.97 -6.18 7.85
C ALA A 219 12.26 -7.55 8.52
N PHE A 220 12.79 -8.52 7.78
CA PHE A 220 13.17 -9.82 8.32
C PHE A 220 14.21 -9.70 9.44
N VAL A 221 15.27 -8.94 9.20
CA VAL A 221 16.30 -8.70 10.22
C VAL A 221 15.72 -8.05 11.46
N MET A 222 14.91 -6.99 11.29
CA MET A 222 14.40 -6.21 12.43
C MET A 222 13.30 -6.93 13.24
N TYR A 223 12.46 -7.73 12.60
CA TYR A 223 11.30 -8.33 13.28
C TYR A 223 11.44 -9.82 13.59
N ILE A 224 12.33 -10.55 12.88
CA ILE A 224 12.57 -11.98 13.12
C ILE A 224 13.93 -12.20 13.81
N LEU A 225 15.04 -11.68 13.23
CA LEU A 225 16.37 -11.96 13.76
C LEU A 225 16.73 -11.09 14.98
N LYS A 226 16.32 -9.81 14.99
CA LYS A 226 16.69 -8.83 16.01
C LYS A 226 15.46 -8.05 16.52
N PRO A 227 14.49 -8.71 17.17
CA PRO A 227 13.22 -8.07 17.55
C PRO A 227 13.35 -6.92 18.56
N GLY A 228 14.51 -6.74 19.19
CA GLY A 228 14.80 -5.58 20.04
C GLY A 228 15.24 -4.31 19.28
N TRP A 229 15.68 -4.44 18.00
CA TRP A 229 16.20 -3.30 17.23
C TRP A 229 15.17 -2.18 16.97
N PRO A 230 13.89 -2.46 16.68
CA PRO A 230 12.90 -1.40 16.52
C PRO A 230 12.82 -0.46 17.72
N ALA A 231 12.87 -0.98 18.94
CA ALA A 231 12.83 -0.16 20.14
C ALA A 231 14.06 0.75 20.28
N VAL A 232 15.24 0.22 19.98
CA VAL A 232 16.50 0.99 20.00
C VAL A 232 16.48 2.08 18.93
N PHE A 233 15.98 1.76 17.75
CA PHE A 233 15.88 2.72 16.65
C PHE A 233 14.90 3.86 16.99
N VAL A 234 13.72 3.53 17.51
CA VAL A 234 12.72 4.51 17.97
C VAL A 234 13.28 5.43 19.07
N ALA A 235 14.02 4.87 20.03
CA ALA A 235 14.65 5.67 21.08
C ALA A 235 15.63 6.70 20.52
N ARG A 236 16.34 6.36 19.44
CA ARG A 236 17.34 7.24 18.80
C ARG A 236 16.73 8.36 17.96
N ILE A 237 15.57 8.11 17.35
CA ILE A 237 14.87 9.09 16.48
C ILE A 237 13.53 9.53 17.10
N ARG A 238 13.45 9.59 18.43
CA ARG A 238 12.21 9.86 19.17
C ARG A 238 11.41 11.06 18.65
N PRO A 239 11.98 12.24 18.34
CA PRO A 239 11.20 13.36 17.81
C PRO A 239 10.51 13.04 16.49
N LEU A 240 11.23 12.42 15.55
CA LEU A 240 10.68 12.01 14.26
C LEU A 240 9.61 10.92 14.42
N HIS A 241 9.87 9.94 15.29
CA HIS A 241 8.89 8.91 15.63
C HIS A 241 7.60 9.52 16.20
N THR A 242 7.71 10.45 17.15
CA THR A 242 6.54 11.13 17.74
C THR A 242 5.74 11.89 16.68
N PHE A 243 6.43 12.61 15.80
CA PHE A 243 5.79 13.34 14.70
C PHE A 243 5.01 12.42 13.75
N VAL A 244 5.64 11.33 13.30
CA VAL A 244 4.99 10.36 12.41
C VAL A 244 3.91 9.55 13.12
N TYR A 245 4.14 9.14 14.37
CA TYR A 245 3.18 8.39 15.17
C TYR A 245 1.87 9.17 15.42
N ASN A 246 1.96 10.46 15.65
CA ASN A 246 0.81 11.37 15.78
C ASN A 246 0.31 11.88 14.43
N LYS A 247 0.55 11.14 13.33
CA LYS A 247 0.02 11.46 11.99
C LYS A 247 0.32 12.90 11.56
N TRP A 248 1.54 13.38 11.85
CA TRP A 248 2.03 14.72 11.55
C TRP A 248 1.25 15.82 12.27
N PHE A 249 0.48 15.49 13.28
CA PHE A 249 -0.41 16.39 14.04
C PHE A 249 -1.48 17.08 13.19
N PHE A 250 -1.86 16.49 12.06
CA PHE A 250 -2.92 17.05 11.23
C PHE A 250 -4.30 16.98 11.90
N ASP A 251 -4.59 15.92 12.64
CA ASP A 251 -5.86 15.80 13.36
C ASP A 251 -6.00 16.93 14.40
N GLU A 252 -4.95 17.22 15.15
CA GLU A 252 -4.90 18.30 16.14
C GLU A 252 -4.96 19.69 15.49
N LEU A 253 -4.33 19.83 14.30
CA LEU A 253 -4.40 21.07 13.53
C LEU A 253 -5.84 21.35 13.07
N TYR A 254 -6.50 20.34 12.48
CA TYR A 254 -7.88 20.48 12.03
C TYR A 254 -8.86 20.68 13.19
N ASP A 255 -8.66 20.00 14.32
CA ASP A 255 -9.45 20.25 15.53
C ASP A 255 -9.38 21.73 15.93
N ARG A 256 -8.16 22.29 15.96
CA ARG A 256 -7.92 23.68 16.40
C ARG A 256 -8.44 24.72 15.41
N ILE A 257 -8.27 24.50 14.10
CA ILE A 257 -8.57 25.49 13.05
C ILE A 257 -10.01 25.38 12.56
N CYS A 258 -10.55 24.17 12.48
CA CYS A 258 -11.86 23.92 11.87
C CYS A 258 -12.90 23.52 12.92
N VAL A 259 -12.64 22.45 13.67
CA VAL A 259 -13.67 21.83 14.54
C VAL A 259 -14.08 22.76 15.69
N ARG A 260 -13.12 23.20 16.51
CA ARG A 260 -13.42 24.10 17.64
C ARG A 260 -14.06 25.41 17.21
N PRO A 261 -13.57 26.15 16.19
CA PRO A 261 -14.23 27.35 15.70
C PRO A 261 -15.66 27.10 15.23
N SER A 262 -15.92 25.98 14.52
CA SER A 262 -17.27 25.62 14.08
C SER A 262 -18.21 25.41 15.26
N PHE A 263 -17.77 24.74 16.31
CA PHE A 263 -18.56 24.60 17.54
C PHE A 263 -18.79 25.93 18.25
N VAL A 264 -17.80 26.82 18.29
CA VAL A 264 -17.95 28.15 18.90
C VAL A 264 -18.97 28.98 18.13
N LEU A 265 -18.86 29.01 16.79
CA LEU A 265 -19.81 29.70 15.93
C LEU A 265 -21.21 29.11 16.03
N GLY A 266 -21.34 27.79 15.97
CA GLY A 266 -22.64 27.11 16.10
C GLY A 266 -23.32 27.39 17.45
N ARG A 267 -22.56 27.36 18.56
CA ARG A 267 -23.08 27.76 19.87
C ARG A 267 -23.45 29.24 19.94
N GLY A 268 -22.68 30.11 19.29
CA GLY A 268 -22.97 31.52 19.18
C GLY A 268 -24.30 31.77 18.46
N PHE A 269 -24.48 31.17 17.29
CA PHE A 269 -25.74 31.27 16.54
C PHE A 269 -26.91 30.69 17.31
N TRP A 270 -26.76 29.51 17.91
CA TRP A 270 -27.83 28.91 18.71
C TRP A 270 -28.22 29.76 19.92
N LYS A 271 -27.25 30.17 20.77
CA LYS A 271 -27.57 30.91 21.99
C LYS A 271 -27.97 32.37 21.76
N SER A 272 -27.26 33.05 20.85
CA SER A 272 -27.49 34.49 20.61
C SER A 272 -28.47 34.73 19.45
N GLY A 273 -28.44 33.90 18.40
CA GLY A 273 -29.37 33.96 17.28
C GLY A 273 -30.72 33.42 17.64
N ASP A 274 -30.79 32.10 17.81
CA ASP A 274 -32.10 31.43 18.05
C ASP A 274 -32.65 31.79 19.42
N GLY A 275 -31.89 31.55 20.49
CA GLY A 275 -32.40 31.71 21.85
C GLY A 275 -32.63 33.14 22.31
N ALA A 276 -31.82 34.13 21.87
CA ALA A 276 -31.96 35.51 22.36
C ALA A 276 -32.66 36.46 21.38
N VAL A 277 -32.66 36.18 20.07
CA VAL A 277 -33.25 37.06 19.05
C VAL A 277 -34.55 36.49 18.49
N ILE A 278 -34.65 35.15 18.30
CA ILE A 278 -35.82 34.56 17.71
C ILE A 278 -36.83 34.13 18.79
N ASP A 279 -36.37 33.46 19.82
CA ASP A 279 -37.25 32.87 20.89
C ASP A 279 -37.40 33.84 22.10
N GLY A 280 -36.52 34.77 22.30
CA GLY A 280 -36.55 35.77 23.37
C GLY A 280 -37.23 37.01 22.93
#